data_a0a210e19973608440a87b42c50cc9f3
#
_entry.id   a0a210e19973608440a87b42c50cc9f3
#
_cell.length_a   1.000
_cell.length_b   1.000
_cell.length_c   1.000
_cell.angle_alpha   90.00
_cell.angle_beta   90.00
_cell.angle_gamma   90.00
#
_symmetry.space_group_name_H-M   'P 1'
#
loop_
_entity.id
_entity.type
_entity.pdbx_description
1 polymer ?
#
loop_
_entity_poly.entity_id
_entity_poly.type
_entity_poly.pdbx_seq_one_letter_code
_entity_poly.pdbx_strand_id
1 'polypeptide(L)'
;MTNPLIDSLTAVVAERPGDTPLRLHLAELLITDGRGVDAVPHLGIVLASEPTNERATALMRAALGVPAPGHEAVAPSAAPAP
;
A
#
# COMPACT_ATOMS: atom_id res chain seq x y z
N MET A 1 1.14 -9.93 16.95
CA MET A 1 -0.23 -9.70 17.35
C MET A 1 -1.07 -9.23 16.19
N THR A 2 -2.31 -9.67 16.14
CA THR A 2 -3.21 -9.29 15.07
C THR A 2 -3.87 -7.96 15.38
N ASN A 3 -3.97 -7.10 14.38
CA ASN A 3 -4.69 -5.83 14.53
C ASN A 3 -6.17 -6.09 14.27
N PRO A 4 -7.05 -5.93 15.28
CA PRO A 4 -8.48 -6.21 15.09
C PRO A 4 -9.11 -5.38 13.98
N LEU A 5 -8.64 -4.17 13.77
CA LEU A 5 -9.17 -3.33 12.70
C LEU A 5 -8.86 -3.92 11.34
N ILE A 6 -7.66 -4.50 11.18
CA ILE A 6 -7.28 -5.16 9.94
C ILE A 6 -8.22 -6.33 9.68
N ASP A 7 -8.53 -7.12 10.70
CA ASP A 7 -9.44 -8.25 10.54
C ASP A 7 -10.83 -7.79 10.13
N SER A 8 -11.32 -6.72 10.76
CA SER A 8 -12.64 -6.18 10.44
C SER A 8 -12.68 -5.65 9.01
N LEU A 9 -11.65 -4.92 8.60
CA LEU A 9 -11.61 -4.39 7.25
C LEU A 9 -11.44 -5.49 6.20
N THR A 10 -10.70 -6.53 6.52
CA THR A 10 -10.55 -7.66 5.61
C THR A 10 -11.90 -8.30 5.35
N ALA A 11 -12.71 -8.47 6.40
CA ALA A 11 -14.04 -9.04 6.25
C ALA A 11 -14.93 -8.15 5.38
N VAL A 12 -14.89 -6.84 5.59
CA VAL A 12 -15.71 -5.91 4.82
C VAL A 12 -15.26 -5.87 3.36
N VAL A 13 -13.95 -5.91 3.11
CA VAL A 13 -13.43 -5.96 1.73
C VAL A 13 -13.90 -7.22 1.03
N ALA A 14 -13.97 -8.34 1.74
CA ALA A 14 -14.47 -9.59 1.16
C ALA A 14 -15.93 -9.46 0.73
N GLU A 15 -16.72 -8.66 1.46
CA GLU A 15 -18.10 -8.41 1.11
C GLU A 15 -18.26 -7.35 0.02
N ARG A 16 -17.29 -6.46 -0.11
CA ARG A 16 -17.33 -5.34 -1.06
C ARG A 16 -16.04 -5.31 -1.88
N PRO A 17 -15.81 -6.33 -2.70
CA PRO A 17 -14.53 -6.43 -3.41
C PRO A 17 -14.26 -5.28 -4.38
N GLY A 18 -15.31 -4.59 -4.82
CA GLY A 18 -15.16 -3.46 -5.72
C GLY A 18 -14.94 -2.12 -5.02
N ASP A 19 -14.89 -2.10 -3.69
CA ASP A 19 -14.73 -0.86 -2.94
C ASP A 19 -13.24 -0.51 -2.88
N THR A 20 -12.78 0.23 -3.86
CA THR A 20 -11.37 0.60 -3.99
C THR A 20 -10.86 1.42 -2.80
N PRO A 21 -11.55 2.49 -2.35
CA PRO A 21 -11.07 3.24 -1.19
C PRO A 21 -10.90 2.39 0.06
N LEU A 22 -11.83 1.47 0.28
CA LEU A 22 -11.77 0.59 1.44
C LEU A 22 -10.57 -0.34 1.35
N ARG A 23 -10.34 -0.90 0.17
CA ARG A 23 -9.22 -1.81 -0.05
C ARG A 23 -7.88 -1.08 0.11
N LEU A 24 -7.80 0.17 -0.37
CA LEU A 24 -6.60 0.98 -0.19
C LEU A 24 -6.35 1.27 1.29
N HIS A 25 -7.41 1.54 2.04
CA HIS A 25 -7.28 1.80 3.47
C HIS A 25 -6.77 0.56 4.20
N LEU A 26 -7.31 -0.60 3.84
CA LEU A 26 -6.84 -1.86 4.42
C LEU A 26 -5.36 -2.08 4.10
N ALA A 27 -4.96 -1.85 2.85
CA ALA A 27 -3.57 -2.01 2.46
C ALA A 27 -2.66 -1.09 3.26
N GLU A 28 -3.09 0.15 3.47
CA GLU A 28 -2.32 1.11 4.25
C GLU A 28 -2.12 0.63 5.68
N LEU A 29 -3.18 0.11 6.28
CA LEU A 29 -3.08 -0.41 7.64
C LEU A 29 -2.16 -1.63 7.71
N LEU A 30 -2.22 -2.50 6.72
CA LEU A 30 -1.33 -3.66 6.68
C LEU A 30 0.13 -3.23 6.61
N ILE A 31 0.43 -2.23 5.79
CA ILE A 31 1.79 -1.73 5.66
C ILE A 31 2.24 -1.12 6.99
N THR A 32 1.39 -0.32 7.61
CA THR A 32 1.70 0.33 8.88
C THR A 32 1.95 -0.70 9.98
N ASP A 33 1.24 -1.81 9.91
CA ASP A 33 1.37 -2.88 10.91
C ASP A 33 2.55 -3.82 10.63
N GLY A 34 3.38 -3.49 9.64
CA GLY A 34 4.53 -4.31 9.29
C GLY A 34 4.16 -5.51 8.43
N ARG A 35 2.97 -5.53 7.87
CA ARG A 35 2.46 -6.65 7.06
C ARG A 35 2.32 -6.25 5.60
N GLY A 36 3.35 -5.61 5.06
CA GLY A 36 3.33 -5.16 3.67
C GLY A 36 3.10 -6.28 2.67
N VAL A 37 3.62 -7.46 2.95
CA VAL A 37 3.42 -8.61 2.06
C VAL A 37 1.94 -8.92 1.90
N ASP A 38 1.18 -8.79 2.99
CA ASP A 38 -0.27 -9.07 2.94
C ASP A 38 -1.02 -7.97 2.19
N ALA A 39 -0.44 -6.79 2.06
CA ALA A 39 -1.06 -5.69 1.32
C ALA A 39 -0.92 -5.86 -0.19
N VAL A 40 0.09 -6.58 -0.66
CA VAL A 40 0.39 -6.70 -2.09
C VAL A 40 -0.80 -7.22 -2.90
N PRO A 41 -1.48 -8.31 -2.49
CA PRO A 41 -2.62 -8.78 -3.28
C PRO A 41 -3.73 -7.75 -3.40
N HIS A 42 -3.99 -7.00 -2.33
CA HIS A 42 -5.04 -5.97 -2.37
C HIS A 42 -4.67 -4.87 -3.34
N LEU A 43 -3.41 -4.43 -3.30
CA LEU A 43 -2.94 -3.38 -4.19
C LEU A 43 -2.91 -3.85 -5.65
N GLY A 44 -2.57 -5.12 -5.86
CA GLY A 44 -2.61 -5.69 -7.20
C GLY A 44 -4.00 -5.66 -7.80
N ILE A 45 -5.01 -5.95 -6.99
CA ILE A 45 -6.40 -5.90 -7.46
C ILE A 45 -6.79 -4.47 -7.83
N VAL A 46 -6.40 -3.50 -6.99
CA VAL A 46 -6.70 -2.10 -7.28
C VAL A 46 -6.02 -1.68 -8.58
N LEU A 47 -4.76 -2.01 -8.75
CA LEU A 47 -4.01 -1.61 -9.95
C LEU A 47 -4.50 -2.33 -11.20
N ALA A 48 -5.09 -3.51 -11.06
CA ALA A 48 -5.68 -4.21 -12.20
C ALA A 48 -6.90 -3.47 -12.74
N SER A 49 -7.68 -2.85 -11.85
CA SER A 49 -8.86 -2.09 -12.28
C SER A 49 -8.57 -0.61 -12.49
N GLU A 50 -7.57 -0.07 -11.80
CA GLU A 50 -7.21 1.34 -11.89
C GLU A 50 -5.69 1.47 -12.02
N PRO A 51 -5.13 1.19 -13.20
CA PRO A 51 -3.66 1.17 -13.36
C PRO A 51 -2.98 2.51 -13.07
N THR A 52 -3.73 3.60 -13.16
CA THR A 52 -3.18 4.93 -12.91
C THR A 52 -3.46 5.45 -11.49
N ASN A 53 -3.94 4.59 -10.61
CA ASN A 53 -4.19 4.99 -9.22
C ASN A 53 -2.86 5.24 -8.52
N GLU A 54 -2.54 6.52 -8.31
CA GLU A 54 -1.25 6.90 -7.74
C GLU A 54 -1.09 6.44 -6.30
N ARG A 55 -2.17 6.45 -5.54
CA ARG A 55 -2.11 5.99 -4.16
C ARG A 55 -1.79 4.50 -4.09
N ALA A 56 -2.41 3.72 -4.96
CA ALA A 56 -2.14 2.29 -5.01
C ALA A 56 -0.69 2.03 -5.39
N THR A 57 -0.16 2.79 -6.33
CA THR A 57 1.23 2.66 -6.74
C THR A 57 2.16 3.01 -5.58
N ALA A 58 1.89 4.10 -4.89
CA ALA A 58 2.71 4.52 -3.75
C ALA A 58 2.67 3.48 -2.64
N LEU A 59 1.48 2.95 -2.34
CA LEU A 59 1.35 1.93 -1.32
C LEU A 59 2.05 0.63 -1.72
N MET A 60 2.00 0.27 -2.99
CA MET A 60 2.71 -0.92 -3.46
C MET A 60 4.21 -0.78 -3.25
N ARG A 61 4.77 0.41 -3.55
CA ARG A 61 6.18 0.66 -3.31
C ARG A 61 6.51 0.53 -1.82
N ALA A 62 5.65 1.08 -0.97
CA ALA A 62 5.84 0.98 0.47
C ALA A 62 5.77 -0.47 0.94
N ALA A 63 4.84 -1.24 0.39
CA ALA A 63 4.67 -2.64 0.75
C ALA A 63 5.89 -3.47 0.35
N LEU A 64 6.52 -3.12 -0.76
CA LEU A 64 7.69 -3.81 -1.26
C LEU A 64 9.00 -3.25 -0.71
N GLY A 65 8.92 -2.18 0.10
CA GLY A 65 10.11 -1.57 0.66
C GLY A 65 10.87 -0.68 -0.31
N VAL A 66 10.21 -0.28 -1.41
CA VAL A 66 10.84 0.58 -2.42
C VAL A 66 10.53 2.04 -2.11
N PRO A 67 11.54 2.91 -2.01
CA PRO A 67 11.29 4.33 -1.74
C PRO A 67 10.49 4.98 -2.86
N ALA A 68 9.69 5.97 -2.50
CA ALA A 68 8.98 6.77 -3.49
C ALA A 68 9.99 7.57 -4.29
N PRO A 69 9.74 7.79 -5.59
CA PRO A 69 10.71 8.49 -6.44
C PRO A 69 11.14 9.85 -5.92
N GLY A 70 10.20 10.68 -5.49
CA GLY A 70 10.55 11.99 -4.99
C GLY A 70 11.31 11.95 -3.69
N HIS A 71 10.94 11.02 -2.84
CA HIS A 71 11.57 10.82 -1.56
C HIS A 71 13.00 10.34 -1.74
N GLU A 72 13.19 9.46 -2.66
CA GLU A 72 14.47 8.91 -2.97
C GLU A 72 15.43 9.98 -3.48
N ALA A 73 14.92 10.84 -4.31
CA ALA A 73 15.75 11.92 -4.87
C ALA A 73 16.28 12.83 -3.77
N VAL A 74 15.51 12.98 -2.73
CA VAL A 74 15.93 13.83 -1.62
C VAL A 74 16.95 13.13 -0.76
N ALA A 75 16.69 11.92 -0.49
CA ALA A 75 17.49 11.19 0.46
C ALA A 75 18.93 11.15 0.09
N PRO A 76 19.21 10.92 -1.05
CA PRO A 76 20.58 10.76 -1.31
C PRO A 76 21.28 11.99 -1.59
N SER A 77 20.65 12.12 -1.65
CA SER A 77 21.29 12.60 -1.88
C SER A 77 22.06 12.96 -1.55
N ALA A 78 21.71 12.82 -1.53
CA ALA A 78 22.33 13.06 -1.31
C ALA A 78 23.32 12.96 -1.65
N ALA A 79 23.29 12.74 -1.82
CA ALA A 79 24.20 12.64 -2.02
C ALA A 79 24.77 13.15 -2.70
N PRO A 80 24.83 13.46 -2.88
CA PRO A 80 25.53 13.89 -3.43
C PRO A 80 26.25 14.54 -3.29
N ALA A 81 26.46 14.70 -3.10
CA ALA A 81 27.05 15.32 -3.05
C ALA A 81 27.78 15.49 -3.39
N PRO A 82 28.11 15.85 -3.58
CA PRO A 82 29.07 16.12 -4.02
C PRO A 82 29.87 16.49 -3.84
#